data_50462da13df8cdf7a05251ffb0305fc9
#
_entry.id   50462da13df8cdf7a05251ffb0305fc9
#
_cell.length_a   1.000
_cell.length_b   1.000
_cell.length_c   1.000
_cell.angle_alpha   90.00
_cell.angle_beta   90.00
_cell.angle_gamma   90.00
#
_symmetry.space_group_name_H-M   'P 1'
#
loop_
_entity.id
_entity.type
_entity.pdbx_description
1 polymer ?
#
loop_
_entity_poly.entity_id
_entity_poly.type
_entity_poly.pdbx_seq_one_letter_code
_entity_poly.pdbx_strand_id
1 'polypeptide(L)'
;VVLTPGVLAKASNARGLGTEPERWFWFDPPFHRGQSVLLHKQCDDVWRIDFQLGRDADSELEKRPERVIPRIQAMLGPDLPFDLEWVSVYQFACRRIDKLRYGRVIFAGDSAHQVSPFGARGANTGVQDADNLAWKLKLVIDGVAGEALLDSYDAERAFAADDNLLNSTRATDFISPKSRVSLRYRNAVLQLASQEPFARPLINSGRLSTPTPYANSPLNTPDDAPFAGTMKPGTNCVDAPLRHQGRDTWLLDVLNALHGLAGGFTLLAFGPRPALESVADAGVSARVLHVGGDVEDAEGLLAQRYDGRSGTIYLIRPDQHVAARWRSFEAGKIRAALRRCIAVD
;
A
#
# COMPACT_ATOMS: atom_id res chain seq x y z
N VAL A 1 16.55 -6.84 -9.70
CA VAL A 1 16.25 -8.13 -10.35
C VAL A 1 15.32 -7.86 -11.52
N VAL A 2 15.77 -8.15 -12.74
CA VAL A 2 14.93 -8.11 -13.95
C VAL A 2 14.15 -9.43 -14.01
N LEU A 3 12.84 -9.32 -14.16
CA LEU A 3 11.94 -10.47 -14.16
C LEU A 3 11.54 -10.83 -15.59
N THR A 4 11.06 -12.06 -15.75
CA THR A 4 10.64 -12.60 -17.05
C THR A 4 9.53 -11.74 -17.66
N PRO A 5 9.61 -11.36 -18.95
CA PRO A 5 8.56 -10.60 -19.61
C PRO A 5 7.23 -11.38 -19.64
N GLY A 6 6.13 -10.65 -19.77
CA GLY A 6 4.79 -11.21 -19.93
C GLY A 6 4.03 -10.51 -21.05
N VAL A 7 3.27 -11.27 -21.84
CA VAL A 7 2.26 -10.73 -22.76
C VAL A 7 0.99 -10.50 -21.97
N LEU A 8 0.44 -9.31 -22.05
CA LEU A 8 -0.88 -8.94 -21.56
C LEU A 8 -1.78 -8.73 -22.77
N ALA A 9 -2.84 -9.52 -22.85
CA ALA A 9 -3.87 -9.38 -23.86
C ALA A 9 -5.21 -9.02 -23.22
N LYS A 10 -6.03 -8.23 -23.91
CA LYS A 10 -7.42 -8.00 -23.57
C LYS A 10 -8.29 -8.55 -24.68
N ALA A 11 -9.26 -9.37 -24.34
CA ALA A 11 -10.21 -9.98 -25.25
C ALA A 11 -11.64 -9.64 -24.80
N SER A 12 -12.47 -9.19 -25.72
CA SER A 12 -13.91 -8.97 -25.53
C SER A 12 -14.73 -10.03 -26.26
N ASN A 13 -16.04 -10.02 -26.05
CA ASN A 13 -16.98 -10.92 -26.70
C ASN A 13 -16.66 -12.44 -26.54
N ALA A 14 -15.89 -12.80 -25.53
CA ALA A 14 -15.52 -14.18 -25.23
C ALA A 14 -16.73 -14.94 -24.64
N ARG A 15 -17.71 -15.25 -25.48
CA ARG A 15 -18.93 -15.96 -25.09
C ARG A 15 -18.59 -17.37 -24.62
N GLY A 16 -18.79 -17.66 -23.36
CA GLY A 16 -18.45 -18.94 -22.73
C GLY A 16 -17.57 -18.82 -21.49
N LEU A 17 -17.01 -17.64 -21.24
CA LEU A 17 -16.28 -17.35 -20.00
C LEU A 17 -17.21 -16.79 -18.91
N GLY A 18 -18.45 -17.03 -18.87
CA GLY A 18 -19.34 -16.60 -17.80
C GLY A 18 -19.47 -15.08 -17.60
N THR A 19 -20.44 -14.66 -16.81
CA THR A 19 -20.73 -13.25 -16.51
C THR A 19 -20.17 -12.81 -15.16
N GLU A 20 -19.84 -13.77 -14.28
CA GLU A 20 -19.39 -13.51 -12.93
C GLU A 20 -17.95 -12.95 -12.90
N PRO A 21 -17.62 -12.09 -11.95
CA PRO A 21 -16.27 -11.58 -11.79
C PRO A 21 -15.35 -12.69 -11.28
N GLU A 22 -14.58 -13.27 -12.17
CA GLU A 22 -13.65 -14.36 -11.87
C GLU A 22 -12.21 -13.95 -12.10
N ARG A 23 -11.33 -14.57 -11.30
CA ARG A 23 -9.89 -14.48 -11.44
C ARG A 23 -9.27 -15.86 -11.31
N TRP A 24 -8.61 -16.32 -12.37
CA TRP A 24 -7.94 -17.62 -12.42
C TRP A 24 -6.43 -17.41 -12.53
N PHE A 25 -5.68 -18.20 -11.79
CA PHE A 25 -4.23 -18.20 -11.86
C PHE A 25 -3.70 -19.64 -11.98
N TRP A 26 -2.99 -19.90 -13.05
CA TRP A 26 -2.35 -21.18 -13.29
C TRP A 26 -0.84 -21.04 -13.16
N PHE A 27 -0.21 -21.96 -12.43
CA PHE A 27 1.25 -21.97 -12.25
C PHE A 27 2.00 -22.71 -13.35
N ASP A 28 1.39 -23.73 -13.96
CA ASP A 28 1.97 -24.55 -15.04
C ASP A 28 0.83 -25.26 -15.79
N PRO A 29 0.01 -24.53 -16.53
CA PRO A 29 -1.12 -25.13 -17.22
C PRO A 29 -0.68 -25.97 -18.44
N PRO A 30 -1.46 -26.99 -18.85
CA PRO A 30 -1.13 -27.80 -20.00
C PRO A 30 -1.05 -27.01 -21.30
N PHE A 31 -1.77 -25.93 -21.43
CA PHE A 31 -1.79 -25.06 -22.61
C PHE A 31 -0.65 -24.01 -22.62
N HIS A 32 0.14 -23.87 -21.53
CA HIS A 32 1.28 -22.95 -21.45
C HIS A 32 2.34 -23.48 -20.47
N ARG A 33 3.00 -24.58 -20.87
CA ARG A 33 3.90 -25.34 -20.00
C ARG A 33 5.12 -24.58 -19.52
N GLY A 34 5.47 -24.77 -18.24
CA GLY A 34 6.64 -24.19 -17.60
C GLY A 34 6.48 -22.74 -17.17
N GLN A 35 5.32 -22.13 -17.43
CA GLN A 35 5.07 -20.71 -17.22
C GLN A 35 3.68 -20.48 -16.65
N SER A 36 3.49 -19.37 -15.94
CA SER A 36 2.20 -19.05 -15.34
C SER A 36 1.29 -18.26 -16.29
N VAL A 37 -0.02 -18.40 -16.05
CA VAL A 37 -1.05 -17.65 -16.78
C VAL A 37 -2.04 -17.08 -15.78
N LEU A 38 -2.51 -15.84 -16.04
CA LEU A 38 -3.60 -15.20 -15.33
C LEU A 38 -4.74 -14.91 -16.30
N LEU A 39 -5.97 -15.22 -15.89
CA LEU A 39 -7.21 -14.75 -16.50
C LEU A 39 -7.99 -13.93 -15.49
N HIS A 40 -8.44 -12.75 -15.88
CA HIS A 40 -9.11 -11.84 -14.98
C HIS A 40 -10.21 -11.05 -15.70
N LYS A 41 -11.46 -11.19 -15.23
CA LYS A 41 -12.57 -10.39 -15.75
C LYS A 41 -12.38 -8.92 -15.37
N GLN A 42 -12.55 -8.06 -16.36
CA GLN A 42 -12.56 -6.60 -16.23
C GLN A 42 -14.00 -6.10 -16.37
N CYS A 43 -14.22 -4.78 -16.30
CA CYS A 43 -15.47 -4.15 -16.72
C CYS A 43 -15.71 -4.33 -18.22
N ASP A 44 -16.94 -4.02 -18.67
CA ASP A 44 -17.34 -3.99 -20.09
C ASP A 44 -17.11 -5.32 -20.85
N ASP A 45 -17.31 -6.45 -20.16
CA ASP A 45 -17.11 -7.79 -20.68
C ASP A 45 -15.72 -8.07 -21.27
N VAL A 46 -14.72 -7.29 -20.85
CA VAL A 46 -13.33 -7.49 -21.25
C VAL A 46 -12.66 -8.49 -20.31
N TRP A 47 -11.89 -9.40 -20.87
CA TRP A 47 -11.03 -10.33 -20.14
C TRP A 47 -9.57 -9.97 -20.34
N ARG A 48 -8.86 -9.79 -19.25
CA ARG A 48 -7.41 -9.65 -19.23
C ARG A 48 -6.77 -11.01 -19.08
N ILE A 49 -5.82 -11.31 -19.97
CA ILE A 49 -5.05 -12.55 -19.99
C ILE A 49 -3.57 -12.20 -19.96
N ASP A 50 -2.86 -12.65 -18.94
CA ASP A 50 -1.42 -12.44 -18.82
C ASP A 50 -0.71 -13.79 -19.01
N PHE A 51 0.09 -13.93 -20.06
CA PHE A 51 0.96 -15.08 -20.28
C PHE A 51 2.39 -14.71 -19.86
N GLN A 52 2.95 -15.44 -18.91
CA GLN A 52 4.37 -15.33 -18.62
C GLN A 52 5.17 -15.81 -19.82
N LEU A 53 6.26 -15.12 -20.18
CA LEU A 53 7.15 -15.51 -21.28
C LEU A 53 8.52 -15.93 -20.75
N GLY A 54 9.30 -16.63 -21.59
CA GLY A 54 10.70 -16.91 -21.32
C GLY A 54 11.56 -15.64 -21.25
N ARG A 55 12.72 -15.73 -20.61
CA ARG A 55 13.61 -14.57 -20.40
C ARG A 55 14.09 -13.93 -21.69
N ASP A 56 14.30 -14.74 -22.72
CA ASP A 56 14.86 -14.35 -24.01
C ASP A 56 13.77 -14.07 -25.05
N ALA A 57 12.52 -13.87 -24.60
CA ALA A 57 11.39 -13.61 -25.50
C ALA A 57 11.54 -12.24 -26.15
N ASP A 58 11.39 -12.19 -27.47
CA ASP A 58 11.37 -10.97 -28.24
C ASP A 58 10.02 -10.26 -28.08
N SER A 59 10.02 -9.12 -27.40
CA SER A 59 8.81 -8.34 -27.10
C SER A 59 8.04 -7.91 -28.36
N GLU A 60 8.73 -7.63 -29.47
CA GLU A 60 8.09 -7.20 -30.70
C GLU A 60 7.43 -8.36 -31.45
N LEU A 61 8.01 -9.54 -31.37
CA LEU A 61 7.41 -10.76 -31.93
C LEU A 61 6.25 -11.25 -31.08
N GLU A 62 6.42 -11.26 -29.76
CA GLU A 62 5.46 -11.87 -28.81
C GLU A 62 4.15 -11.10 -28.68
N LYS A 63 4.10 -9.81 -29.02
CA LYS A 63 2.87 -9.00 -29.03
C LYS A 63 2.06 -9.10 -30.32
N ARG A 64 2.57 -9.79 -31.35
CA ARG A 64 1.87 -9.90 -32.63
C ARG A 64 0.63 -10.80 -32.50
N PRO A 65 -0.49 -10.46 -33.17
CA PRO A 65 -1.71 -11.28 -33.14
C PRO A 65 -1.45 -12.75 -33.49
N GLU A 66 -0.56 -13.03 -34.46
CA GLU A 66 -0.19 -14.40 -34.92
C GLU A 66 0.46 -15.23 -33.80
N ARG A 67 0.98 -14.60 -32.76
CA ARG A 67 1.54 -15.26 -31.56
C ARG A 67 0.54 -15.30 -30.40
N VAL A 68 -0.26 -14.25 -30.24
CA VAL A 68 -1.18 -14.11 -29.11
C VAL A 68 -2.46 -14.92 -29.32
N ILE A 69 -3.08 -14.84 -30.50
CA ILE A 69 -4.35 -15.54 -30.80
C ILE A 69 -4.24 -17.05 -30.58
N PRO A 70 -3.21 -17.74 -31.09
CA PRO A 70 -3.09 -19.19 -30.84
C PRO A 70 -2.92 -19.56 -29.36
N ARG A 71 -2.28 -18.68 -28.53
CA ARG A 71 -2.18 -18.89 -27.07
C ARG A 71 -3.54 -18.78 -26.39
N ILE A 72 -4.32 -17.77 -26.77
CA ILE A 72 -5.68 -17.60 -26.26
C ILE A 72 -6.55 -18.79 -26.67
N GLN A 73 -6.48 -19.21 -27.92
CA GLN A 73 -7.21 -20.38 -28.42
C GLN A 73 -6.79 -21.68 -27.71
N ALA A 74 -5.50 -21.85 -27.43
CA ALA A 74 -5.02 -23.01 -26.67
C ALA A 74 -5.55 -23.03 -25.23
N MET A 75 -5.83 -21.88 -24.66
CA MET A 75 -6.38 -21.71 -23.31
C MET A 75 -7.90 -21.87 -23.29
N LEU A 76 -8.61 -21.21 -24.19
CA LEU A 76 -10.08 -21.09 -24.17
C LEU A 76 -10.78 -22.14 -25.04
N GLY A 77 -10.06 -22.78 -25.94
CA GLY A 77 -10.58 -23.66 -26.99
C GLY A 77 -10.55 -22.98 -28.36
N PRO A 78 -10.33 -23.76 -29.44
CA PRO A 78 -10.16 -23.23 -30.80
C PRO A 78 -11.44 -22.58 -31.36
N ASP A 79 -12.59 -23.02 -30.87
CA ASP A 79 -13.90 -22.61 -31.39
C ASP A 79 -14.55 -21.44 -30.63
N LEU A 80 -13.90 -20.97 -29.54
CA LEU A 80 -14.43 -19.85 -28.78
C LEU A 80 -14.16 -18.53 -29.51
N PRO A 81 -15.19 -17.80 -29.94
CA PRO A 81 -15.01 -16.50 -30.56
C PRO A 81 -14.59 -15.46 -29.49
N PHE A 82 -13.67 -14.59 -29.86
CA PHE A 82 -13.29 -13.41 -29.07
C PHE A 82 -12.74 -12.34 -30.00
N ASP A 83 -12.82 -11.09 -29.57
CA ASP A 83 -12.17 -9.96 -30.21
C ASP A 83 -10.92 -9.57 -29.43
N LEU A 84 -9.79 -9.40 -30.10
CA LEU A 84 -8.54 -9.00 -29.48
C LEU A 84 -8.48 -7.48 -29.42
N GLU A 85 -8.79 -6.89 -28.25
CA GLU A 85 -8.88 -5.45 -28.04
C GLU A 85 -7.50 -4.79 -27.95
N TRP A 86 -6.55 -5.45 -27.27
CA TRP A 86 -5.27 -4.85 -27.02
C TRP A 86 -4.22 -5.88 -26.61
N VAL A 87 -2.99 -5.66 -27.00
CA VAL A 87 -1.83 -6.48 -26.63
C VAL A 87 -0.65 -5.61 -26.24
N SER A 88 0.01 -5.96 -25.19
CA SER A 88 1.30 -5.38 -24.78
C SER A 88 2.21 -6.45 -24.22
N VAL A 89 3.51 -6.26 -24.39
CA VAL A 89 4.53 -6.98 -23.64
C VAL A 89 5.14 -6.05 -22.63
N TYR A 90 5.16 -6.45 -21.38
CA TYR A 90 5.76 -5.68 -20.31
C TYR A 90 6.86 -6.48 -19.62
N GLN A 91 7.86 -5.75 -19.17
CA GLN A 91 8.96 -6.27 -18.38
C GLN A 91 9.04 -5.46 -17.10
N PHE A 92 9.07 -6.13 -15.97
CA PHE A 92 9.15 -5.45 -14.68
C PHE A 92 10.46 -5.77 -13.97
N ALA A 93 10.84 -4.88 -13.07
CA ALA A 93 12.02 -4.99 -12.25
C ALA A 93 11.65 -4.78 -10.78
N CYS A 94 12.40 -5.40 -9.87
CA CYS A 94 12.35 -5.11 -8.46
C CYS A 94 13.68 -4.42 -8.09
N ARG A 95 13.65 -3.10 -7.99
CA ARG A 95 14.83 -2.27 -7.72
C ARG A 95 14.44 -0.90 -7.19
N ARG A 96 15.33 -0.23 -6.50
CA ARG A 96 15.24 1.18 -6.17
C ARG A 96 16.58 1.89 -6.35
N ILE A 97 16.54 3.20 -6.40
CA ILE A 97 17.73 4.06 -6.30
C ILE A 97 18.19 4.13 -4.82
N ASP A 98 19.46 4.46 -4.60
CA ASP A 98 20.04 4.48 -3.25
C ASP A 98 19.39 5.52 -2.34
N LYS A 99 19.16 6.72 -2.86
CA LYS A 99 18.47 7.82 -2.17
C LYS A 99 17.33 8.36 -3.01
N LEU A 100 16.24 8.73 -2.36
CA LEU A 100 15.09 9.34 -3.02
C LEU A 100 15.22 10.86 -3.11
N ARG A 101 16.20 11.47 -2.40
CA ARG A 101 16.48 12.90 -2.42
C ARG A 101 17.93 13.19 -2.73
N TYR A 102 18.17 14.08 -3.70
CA TYR A 102 19.47 14.66 -4.04
C TYR A 102 19.36 16.19 -4.13
N GLY A 103 19.59 16.86 -3.01
CA GLY A 103 19.40 18.32 -2.91
C GLY A 103 17.93 18.70 -3.18
N ARG A 104 17.70 19.42 -4.29
CA ARG A 104 16.34 19.87 -4.71
C ARG A 104 15.64 18.89 -5.66
N VAL A 105 16.30 17.82 -6.06
CA VAL A 105 15.69 16.76 -6.87
C VAL A 105 15.17 15.67 -5.95
N ILE A 106 13.88 15.35 -6.07
CA ILE A 106 13.20 14.35 -5.26
C ILE A 106 12.52 13.35 -6.22
N PHE A 107 12.73 12.07 -5.99
CA PHE A 107 12.18 10.97 -6.76
C PHE A 107 11.01 10.33 -6.03
N ALA A 108 9.96 9.96 -6.75
CA ALA A 108 8.76 9.30 -6.23
C ALA A 108 8.23 8.28 -7.25
N GLY A 109 7.48 7.29 -6.79
CA GLY A 109 6.92 6.24 -7.63
C GLY A 109 7.99 5.46 -8.41
N ASP A 110 7.70 5.09 -9.65
CA ASP A 110 8.56 4.25 -10.48
C ASP A 110 9.94 4.87 -10.79
N SER A 111 10.08 6.19 -10.66
CA SER A 111 11.39 6.85 -10.77
C SER A 111 12.29 6.59 -9.57
N ALA A 112 11.72 6.32 -8.41
CA ALA A 112 12.43 6.00 -7.16
C ALA A 112 12.60 4.50 -6.96
N HIS A 113 11.54 3.73 -7.18
CA HIS A 113 11.49 2.28 -6.95
C HIS A 113 10.52 1.59 -7.88
N GLN A 114 10.89 0.45 -8.37
CA GLN A 114 10.08 -0.42 -9.22
C GLN A 114 9.86 -1.75 -8.53
N VAL A 115 8.63 -2.25 -8.57
CA VAL A 115 8.26 -3.54 -8.01
C VAL A 115 7.50 -4.38 -9.05
N SER A 116 7.45 -5.70 -8.84
CA SER A 116 6.62 -6.55 -9.69
C SER A 116 5.12 -6.27 -9.44
N PRO A 117 4.23 -6.61 -10.39
CA PRO A 117 2.79 -6.41 -10.23
C PRO A 117 2.17 -7.31 -9.14
N PHE A 118 2.89 -8.33 -8.69
CA PHE A 118 2.40 -9.27 -7.70
C PHE A 118 2.27 -8.63 -6.31
N GLY A 119 1.02 -8.59 -5.81
CA GLY A 119 0.66 -7.94 -4.56
C GLY A 119 0.19 -6.49 -4.72
N ALA A 120 0.01 -5.98 -5.95
CA ALA A 120 -0.56 -4.66 -6.26
C ALA A 120 0.16 -3.50 -5.54
N ARG A 121 1.51 -3.51 -5.50
CA ARG A 121 2.30 -2.60 -4.66
C ARG A 121 2.75 -1.33 -5.38
N GLY A 122 2.98 -1.36 -6.70
CA GLY A 122 3.59 -0.26 -7.45
C GLY A 122 2.82 1.05 -7.35
N ALA A 123 1.60 1.10 -7.88
CA ALA A 123 0.76 2.30 -7.83
C ALA A 123 0.48 2.75 -6.39
N ASN A 124 0.14 1.80 -5.49
CA ASN A 124 -0.16 2.11 -4.10
C ASN A 124 1.04 2.77 -3.38
N THR A 125 2.26 2.27 -3.59
CA THR A 125 3.44 2.88 -2.96
C THR A 125 3.78 4.24 -3.57
N GLY A 126 3.53 4.45 -4.87
CA GLY A 126 3.68 5.76 -5.51
C GLY A 126 2.70 6.81 -4.95
N VAL A 127 1.44 6.42 -4.69
CA VAL A 127 0.47 7.29 -3.98
C VAL A 127 0.96 7.62 -2.57
N GLN A 128 1.47 6.62 -1.83
CA GLN A 128 2.03 6.84 -0.50
C GLN A 128 3.27 7.74 -0.52
N ASP A 129 4.10 7.71 -1.57
CA ASP A 129 5.21 8.64 -1.74
C ASP A 129 4.70 10.08 -1.86
N ALA A 130 3.70 10.28 -2.72
CA ALA A 130 3.12 11.60 -2.93
C ALA A 130 2.47 12.15 -1.64
N ASP A 131 1.71 11.33 -0.94
CA ASP A 131 1.05 11.70 0.30
C ASP A 131 2.07 12.05 1.40
N ASN A 132 3.12 11.25 1.56
CA ASN A 132 4.19 11.51 2.52
C ASN A 132 5.00 12.77 2.17
N LEU A 133 5.25 13.03 0.89
CA LEU A 133 6.05 14.15 0.42
C LEU A 133 5.29 15.48 0.45
N ALA A 134 4.02 15.48 0.07
CA ALA A 134 3.27 16.71 -0.21
C ALA A 134 3.22 17.67 0.98
N TRP A 135 2.87 17.19 2.15
CA TRP A 135 2.79 18.03 3.35
C TRP A 135 4.16 18.51 3.85
N LYS A 136 5.20 17.67 3.71
CA LYS A 136 6.58 18.02 4.08
C LYS A 136 7.11 19.12 3.16
N LEU A 137 6.92 18.93 1.86
CA LEU A 137 7.33 19.90 0.85
C LEU A 137 6.61 21.24 1.04
N LYS A 138 5.30 21.20 1.33
CA LYS A 138 4.53 22.42 1.64
C LYS A 138 5.13 23.19 2.80
N LEU A 139 5.40 22.53 3.92
CA LEU A 139 5.94 23.20 5.11
C LEU A 139 7.34 23.81 4.87
N VAL A 140 8.15 23.16 4.02
CA VAL A 140 9.48 23.70 3.65
C VAL A 140 9.35 24.89 2.70
N ILE A 141 8.45 24.83 1.72
CA ILE A 141 8.22 25.96 0.78
C ILE A 141 7.64 27.16 1.51
N ASP A 142 6.73 26.93 2.45
CA ASP A 142 6.13 27.99 3.26
C ASP A 142 7.11 28.57 4.32
N GLY A 143 8.32 28.03 4.44
CA GLY A 143 9.32 28.47 5.42
C GLY A 143 9.01 28.10 6.87
N VAL A 144 8.05 27.19 7.09
CA VAL A 144 7.67 26.71 8.43
C VAL A 144 8.65 25.66 8.94
N ALA A 145 9.17 24.81 8.07
CA ALA A 145 10.16 23.78 8.39
C ALA A 145 11.43 23.93 7.54
N GLY A 146 12.55 23.44 8.08
CA GLY A 146 13.80 23.37 7.34
C GLY A 146 13.87 22.17 6.39
N GLU A 147 14.89 22.14 5.54
CA GLU A 147 15.12 21.06 4.56
C GLU A 147 15.32 19.67 5.22
N ALA A 148 15.72 19.62 6.50
CA ALA A 148 15.84 18.38 7.28
C ALA A 148 14.52 17.57 7.30
N LEU A 149 13.36 18.25 7.21
CA LEU A 149 12.08 17.57 7.08
C LEU A 149 12.00 16.71 5.80
N LEU A 150 12.59 17.16 4.70
CA LEU A 150 12.62 16.39 3.44
C LEU A 150 13.57 15.18 3.52
N ASP A 151 14.57 15.19 4.41
CA ASP A 151 15.42 14.01 4.64
C ASP A 151 14.62 12.87 5.30
N SER A 152 13.58 13.21 6.07
CA SER A 152 12.67 12.21 6.61
C SER A 152 11.82 11.52 5.53
N TYR A 153 11.54 12.18 4.41
CA TYR A 153 10.90 11.53 3.26
C TYR A 153 11.80 10.40 2.70
N ASP A 154 13.07 10.71 2.48
CA ASP A 154 14.04 9.71 2.02
C ASP A 154 14.11 8.51 2.99
N ALA A 155 14.27 8.78 4.29
CA ALA A 155 14.38 7.73 5.31
C ALA A 155 13.12 6.84 5.38
N GLU A 156 11.93 7.44 5.42
CA GLU A 156 10.67 6.71 5.54
C GLU A 156 10.32 5.94 4.27
N ARG A 157 10.46 6.57 3.09
CA ARG A 157 10.04 5.96 1.84
C ARG A 157 11.06 4.97 1.28
N ALA A 158 12.37 5.17 1.50
CA ALA A 158 13.37 4.16 1.19
C ALA A 158 13.16 2.89 2.03
N PHE A 159 12.87 3.03 3.34
CA PHE A 159 12.55 1.90 4.21
C PHE A 159 11.29 1.15 3.73
N ALA A 160 10.22 1.87 3.38
CA ALA A 160 9.00 1.27 2.84
C ALA A 160 9.23 0.60 1.48
N ALA A 161 10.07 1.20 0.62
CA ALA A 161 10.44 0.61 -0.66
C ALA A 161 11.19 -0.72 -0.47
N ASP A 162 12.12 -0.81 0.49
CA ASP A 162 12.84 -2.04 0.80
C ASP A 162 11.90 -3.16 1.29
N ASP A 163 10.94 -2.85 2.18
CA ASP A 163 9.92 -3.82 2.61
C ASP A 163 9.06 -4.29 1.42
N ASN A 164 8.64 -3.37 0.56
CA ASN A 164 7.86 -3.69 -0.64
C ASN A 164 8.66 -4.52 -1.64
N LEU A 165 9.93 -4.21 -1.86
CA LEU A 165 10.83 -4.97 -2.72
C LEU A 165 11.02 -6.40 -2.21
N LEU A 166 11.24 -6.58 -0.90
CA LEU A 166 11.39 -7.90 -0.28
C LEU A 166 10.13 -8.75 -0.49
N ASN A 167 8.96 -8.21 -0.19
CA ASN A 167 7.69 -8.93 -0.32
C ASN A 167 7.33 -9.22 -1.79
N SER A 168 7.56 -8.26 -2.69
CA SER A 168 7.31 -8.40 -4.12
C SER A 168 8.25 -9.44 -4.76
N THR A 169 9.53 -9.44 -4.39
CA THR A 169 10.51 -10.41 -4.88
C THR A 169 10.17 -11.82 -4.42
N ARG A 170 9.78 -12.01 -3.16
CA ARG A 170 9.33 -13.31 -2.64
C ARG A 170 8.11 -13.86 -3.38
N ALA A 171 7.11 -13.02 -3.60
CA ALA A 171 5.93 -13.41 -4.37
C ALA A 171 6.29 -13.81 -5.81
N THR A 172 7.17 -13.04 -6.44
CA THR A 172 7.63 -13.31 -7.80
C THR A 172 8.46 -14.60 -7.89
N ASP A 173 9.36 -14.84 -6.96
CA ASP A 173 10.19 -16.05 -6.94
C ASP A 173 9.35 -17.31 -6.71
N PHE A 174 8.23 -17.19 -5.98
CA PHE A 174 7.26 -18.28 -5.85
C PHE A 174 6.50 -18.52 -7.15
N ILE A 175 6.01 -17.47 -7.80
CA ILE A 175 5.24 -17.56 -9.04
C ILE A 175 6.12 -18.02 -10.21
N SER A 176 7.35 -17.49 -10.30
CA SER A 176 8.33 -17.73 -11.39
C SER A 176 9.63 -18.27 -10.81
N PRO A 177 9.69 -19.54 -10.44
CA PRO A 177 10.89 -20.16 -9.85
C PRO A 177 12.10 -20.08 -10.78
N LYS A 178 13.24 -19.63 -10.23
CA LYS A 178 14.49 -19.43 -11.00
C LYS A 178 15.40 -20.66 -11.05
N SER A 179 15.11 -21.69 -10.26
CA SER A 179 15.91 -22.92 -10.18
C SER A 179 15.05 -24.16 -10.06
N ARG A 180 15.64 -25.33 -10.34
CA ARG A 180 14.96 -26.61 -10.12
C ARG A 180 14.56 -26.83 -8.66
N VAL A 181 15.34 -26.31 -7.72
CA VAL A 181 15.06 -26.44 -6.27
C VAL A 181 13.84 -25.58 -5.91
N SER A 182 13.82 -24.31 -6.32
CA SER A 182 12.66 -23.45 -6.07
C SER A 182 11.39 -23.93 -6.77
N LEU A 183 11.51 -24.52 -7.96
CA LEU A 183 10.38 -25.16 -8.65
C LEU A 183 9.82 -26.36 -7.86
N ARG A 184 10.68 -27.24 -7.37
CA ARG A 184 10.27 -28.38 -6.54
C ARG A 184 9.61 -27.91 -5.23
N TYR A 185 10.21 -26.91 -4.59
CA TYR A 185 9.65 -26.31 -3.38
C TYR A 185 8.24 -25.75 -3.64
N ARG A 186 8.06 -24.92 -4.69
CA ARG A 186 6.75 -24.37 -5.06
C ARG A 186 5.73 -25.49 -5.29
N ASN A 187 6.08 -26.51 -6.07
CA ASN A 187 5.16 -27.59 -6.39
C ASN A 187 4.76 -28.41 -5.14
N ALA A 188 5.71 -28.67 -4.24
CA ALA A 188 5.42 -29.33 -2.97
C ALA A 188 4.49 -28.48 -2.07
N VAL A 189 4.73 -27.18 -1.99
CA VAL A 189 3.85 -26.27 -1.24
C VAL A 189 2.44 -26.22 -1.86
N LEU A 190 2.30 -26.15 -3.18
CA LEU A 190 1.01 -26.18 -3.86
C LEU A 190 0.26 -27.49 -3.59
N GLN A 191 0.95 -28.62 -3.67
CA GLN A 191 0.37 -29.94 -3.37
C GLN A 191 -0.08 -30.00 -1.91
N LEU A 192 0.75 -29.57 -0.98
CA LEU A 192 0.41 -29.57 0.44
C LEU A 192 -0.81 -28.67 0.72
N ALA A 193 -0.84 -27.48 0.16
CA ALA A 193 -1.92 -26.51 0.38
C ALA A 193 -3.27 -26.94 -0.24
N SER A 194 -3.25 -27.84 -1.22
CA SER A 194 -4.48 -28.44 -1.78
C SER A 194 -5.15 -29.42 -0.78
N GLN A 195 -4.36 -30.01 0.08
CA GLN A 195 -4.80 -31.02 1.05
C GLN A 195 -4.93 -30.45 2.48
N GLU A 196 -4.00 -29.56 2.86
CA GLU A 196 -3.83 -29.08 4.23
C GLU A 196 -4.09 -27.58 4.36
N PRO A 197 -5.13 -27.15 5.12
CA PRO A 197 -5.47 -25.74 5.29
C PRO A 197 -4.33 -24.88 5.86
N PHE A 198 -3.48 -25.41 6.77
CA PHE A 198 -2.38 -24.66 7.36
C PHE A 198 -1.31 -24.24 6.35
N ALA A 199 -1.21 -24.93 5.22
CA ALA A 199 -0.24 -24.63 4.18
C ALA A 199 -0.70 -23.53 3.21
N ARG A 200 -1.98 -23.17 3.19
CA ARG A 200 -2.54 -22.11 2.32
C ARG A 200 -1.85 -20.75 2.50
N PRO A 201 -1.53 -20.28 3.72
CA PRO A 201 -0.79 -19.04 3.92
C PRO A 201 0.63 -19.03 3.32
N LEU A 202 1.23 -20.20 3.05
CA LEU A 202 2.52 -20.30 2.37
C LEU A 202 2.44 -19.90 0.89
N ILE A 203 1.27 -20.09 0.27
CA ILE A 203 1.00 -19.67 -1.13
C ILE A 203 0.58 -18.21 -1.16
N ASN A 204 -0.33 -17.84 -0.26
CA ASN A 204 -0.89 -16.50 -0.19
C ASN A 204 -0.85 -16.04 1.26
N SER A 205 0.11 -15.17 1.57
CA SER A 205 0.24 -14.59 2.91
C SER A 205 -0.95 -13.71 3.31
N GLY A 206 -1.94 -13.50 2.40
CA GLY A 206 -3.03 -12.54 2.59
C GLY A 206 -2.58 -11.09 2.58
N ARG A 207 -1.28 -10.83 2.46
CA ARG A 207 -0.69 -9.51 2.48
C ARG A 207 -0.62 -8.92 1.07
N LEU A 208 -1.66 -8.21 0.69
CA LEU A 208 -1.64 -7.29 -0.45
C LEU A 208 -0.79 -6.04 -0.11
N SER A 209 -1.02 -4.95 -0.80
CA SER A 209 -0.34 -3.69 -0.53
C SER A 209 -0.85 -3.08 0.79
N THR A 210 -0.21 -3.42 1.90
CA THR A 210 -0.42 -2.76 3.18
C THR A 210 0.68 -1.71 3.39
N PRO A 211 0.36 -0.51 3.90
CA PRO A 211 1.37 0.48 4.23
C PRO A 211 2.40 -0.07 5.21
N THR A 212 3.67 0.23 4.96
CA THR A 212 4.76 -0.17 5.85
C THR A 212 4.84 0.83 7.00
N PRO A 213 4.78 0.39 8.28
CA PRO A 213 4.97 1.27 9.42
C PRO A 213 6.37 1.90 9.43
N TYR A 214 6.46 3.21 9.61
CA TYR A 214 7.73 3.95 9.71
C TYR A 214 8.30 3.88 11.14
N ALA A 215 8.54 2.66 11.64
CA ALA A 215 8.93 2.44 13.03
C ALA A 215 10.20 3.19 13.46
N ASN A 216 11.12 3.41 12.51
CA ASN A 216 12.40 4.08 12.74
C ASN A 216 12.41 5.55 12.26
N SER A 217 11.24 6.14 11.99
CA SER A 217 11.18 7.53 11.56
C SER A 217 11.71 8.48 12.65
N PRO A 218 12.57 9.45 12.30
CA PRO A 218 13.02 10.47 13.24
C PRO A 218 11.89 11.39 13.71
N LEU A 219 10.77 11.41 12.99
CA LEU A 219 9.59 12.23 13.32
C LEU A 219 8.71 11.60 14.41
N ASN A 220 8.94 10.35 14.78
CA ASN A 220 8.17 9.67 15.81
C ASN A 220 8.60 10.09 17.22
N THR A 221 7.63 10.25 18.10
CA THR A 221 7.87 10.36 19.55
C THR A 221 7.65 8.99 20.19
N PRO A 222 8.66 8.42 20.88
CA PRO A 222 8.51 7.14 21.56
C PRO A 222 7.41 7.15 22.63
N ASP A 223 6.80 5.99 22.86
CA ASP A 223 5.85 5.78 23.94
C ASP A 223 6.51 6.02 25.31
N ASP A 224 5.84 6.73 26.21
CA ASP A 224 6.23 6.90 27.61
C ASP A 224 5.34 6.08 28.57
N ALA A 225 4.37 5.36 28.04
CA ALA A 225 3.45 4.50 28.77
C ALA A 225 3.11 3.23 28.00
N PRO A 226 2.65 2.16 28.64
CA PRO A 226 2.23 0.93 27.95
C PRO A 226 0.93 1.13 27.19
N PHE A 227 0.90 0.62 25.95
CA PHE A 227 -0.25 0.55 25.08
C PHE A 227 -0.44 -0.87 24.55
N ALA A 228 -1.69 -1.30 24.44
CA ALA A 228 -2.05 -2.50 23.70
C ALA A 228 -2.22 -2.17 22.20
N GLY A 229 -2.25 -3.22 21.37
CA GLY A 229 -2.56 -3.08 19.95
C GLY A 229 -1.42 -2.58 19.09
N THR A 230 -1.76 -2.25 17.83
CA THR A 230 -0.81 -2.02 16.74
C THR A 230 -0.60 -0.55 16.39
N MET A 231 -1.42 0.37 16.90
CA MET A 231 -1.37 1.81 16.57
C MET A 231 -0.18 2.52 17.25
N LYS A 232 1.04 2.07 16.93
CA LYS A 232 2.29 2.64 17.45
C LYS A 232 2.72 3.88 16.65
N PRO A 233 3.57 4.75 17.19
CA PRO A 233 4.22 5.79 16.39
C PRO A 233 4.87 5.22 15.13
N GLY A 234 4.62 5.85 13.99
CA GLY A 234 5.03 5.41 12.66
C GLY A 234 4.01 4.55 11.91
N THR A 235 2.95 4.04 12.55
CA THR A 235 1.90 3.30 11.84
C THR A 235 0.90 4.25 11.17
N ASN A 236 0.41 3.86 10.00
CA ASN A 236 -0.75 4.50 9.40
C ASN A 236 -1.99 4.28 10.25
N CYS A 237 -2.87 5.27 10.31
CA CYS A 237 -4.14 5.16 11.00
C CYS A 237 -4.99 4.04 10.40
N VAL A 238 -5.53 3.19 11.27
CA VAL A 238 -6.53 2.19 10.88
C VAL A 238 -7.91 2.85 10.94
N ASP A 239 -8.67 2.68 9.87
CA ASP A 239 -10.01 3.24 9.78
C ASP A 239 -10.96 2.64 10.82
N ALA A 240 -12.01 3.38 11.16
CA ALA A 240 -13.07 2.93 12.05
C ALA A 240 -14.40 3.60 11.69
N PRO A 241 -15.53 2.88 11.77
CA PRO A 241 -16.83 3.47 11.59
C PRO A 241 -17.15 4.44 12.74
N LEU A 242 -17.67 5.60 12.39
CA LEU A 242 -18.01 6.68 13.32
C LEU A 242 -19.34 7.31 12.94
N ARG A 243 -19.91 8.06 13.88
CA ARG A 243 -20.97 9.02 13.56
C ARG A 243 -20.46 10.45 13.78
N HIS A 244 -20.60 11.29 12.76
CA HIS A 244 -20.24 12.71 12.79
C HIS A 244 -21.40 13.57 12.32
N GLN A 245 -21.79 14.54 13.13
CA GLN A 245 -22.96 15.42 12.86
C GLN A 245 -24.22 14.64 12.49
N GLY A 246 -24.48 13.53 13.19
CA GLY A 246 -25.66 12.67 12.98
C GLY A 246 -25.61 11.78 11.73
N ARG A 247 -24.48 11.70 11.01
CA ARG A 247 -24.29 10.88 9.82
C ARG A 247 -23.23 9.81 10.08
N ASP A 248 -23.46 8.63 9.54
CA ASP A 248 -22.47 7.57 9.55
C ASP A 248 -21.31 7.93 8.60
N THR A 249 -20.09 7.72 9.04
CA THR A 249 -18.86 8.07 8.34
C THR A 249 -17.71 7.19 8.81
N TRP A 250 -16.49 7.49 8.37
CA TRP A 250 -15.28 6.79 8.73
C TRP A 250 -14.25 7.75 9.29
N LEU A 251 -13.36 7.25 10.17
CA LEU A 251 -12.31 8.07 10.81
C LEU A 251 -11.46 8.80 9.76
N LEU A 252 -11.00 8.10 8.72
CA LEU A 252 -10.11 8.68 7.72
C LEU A 252 -10.81 9.79 6.91
N ASP A 253 -12.12 9.65 6.65
CA ASP A 253 -12.91 10.71 6.01
C ASP A 253 -13.02 11.94 6.90
N VAL A 254 -13.23 11.75 8.22
CA VAL A 254 -13.28 12.86 9.18
C VAL A 254 -11.92 13.57 9.27
N LEU A 255 -10.82 12.81 9.34
CA LEU A 255 -9.47 13.39 9.36
C LEU A 255 -9.19 14.24 8.11
N ASN A 256 -9.57 13.73 6.93
CA ASN A 256 -9.44 14.48 5.67
C ASN A 256 -10.31 15.74 5.66
N ALA A 257 -11.58 15.63 6.08
CA ALA A 257 -12.51 16.76 6.09
C ALA A 257 -12.11 17.85 7.09
N LEU A 258 -11.49 17.47 8.22
CA LEU A 258 -11.09 18.39 9.28
C LEU A 258 -10.11 19.48 8.83
N HIS A 259 -9.23 19.14 7.88
CA HIS A 259 -8.14 20.01 7.41
C HIS A 259 -8.27 20.41 5.94
N GLY A 260 -9.22 19.79 5.19
CA GLY A 260 -9.35 19.99 3.75
C GLY A 260 -8.08 19.57 2.98
N LEU A 261 -7.90 20.12 1.80
CA LEU A 261 -6.77 19.79 0.92
C LEU A 261 -5.40 20.23 1.47
N ALA A 262 -5.38 21.14 2.44
CA ALA A 262 -4.12 21.62 3.02
C ALA A 262 -3.44 20.59 3.93
N GLY A 263 -4.20 19.61 4.41
CA GLY A 263 -3.75 18.69 5.43
C GLY A 263 -3.45 19.39 6.77
N GLY A 264 -3.27 18.64 7.84
CA GLY A 264 -2.94 19.20 9.14
C GLY A 264 -2.72 18.12 10.20
N PHE A 265 -2.17 18.54 11.33
CA PHE A 265 -2.03 17.63 12.47
C PHE A 265 -3.33 17.54 13.26
N THR A 266 -3.65 16.33 13.73
CA THR A 266 -4.84 16.07 14.55
C THR A 266 -4.45 15.48 15.90
N LEU A 267 -5.11 15.93 16.95
CA LEU A 267 -5.10 15.31 18.27
C LEU A 267 -6.41 14.51 18.43
N LEU A 268 -6.35 13.20 18.21
CA LEU A 268 -7.49 12.33 18.48
C LEU A 268 -7.54 12.05 19.99
N ALA A 269 -8.59 12.53 20.66
CA ALA A 269 -8.72 12.52 22.12
C ALA A 269 -9.88 11.64 22.58
N PHE A 270 -9.61 10.72 23.52
CA PHE A 270 -10.59 9.83 24.15
C PHE A 270 -10.90 10.24 25.59
N GLY A 271 -12.16 10.12 26.00
CA GLY A 271 -12.59 10.40 27.37
C GLY A 271 -12.94 11.87 27.58
N PRO A 272 -12.49 12.55 28.66
CA PRO A 272 -12.81 13.95 28.88
C PRO A 272 -12.28 14.84 27.76
N ARG A 273 -13.11 15.82 27.33
CA ARG A 273 -12.68 16.80 26.31
C ARG A 273 -11.50 17.61 26.83
N PRO A 274 -10.39 17.71 26.08
CA PRO A 274 -9.28 18.58 26.43
C PRO A 274 -9.74 20.04 26.58
N ALA A 275 -9.12 20.80 27.50
CA ALA A 275 -9.43 22.19 27.68
C ALA A 275 -9.05 23.10 26.49
N LEU A 276 -8.17 22.60 25.61
CA LEU A 276 -7.72 23.32 24.42
C LEU A 276 -8.30 22.66 23.17
N GLU A 277 -8.83 23.46 22.25
CA GLU A 277 -9.31 23.01 20.94
C GLU A 277 -8.18 22.74 19.94
N SER A 278 -6.99 23.25 20.22
CA SER A 278 -5.77 23.01 19.47
C SER A 278 -4.52 23.26 20.30
N VAL A 279 -3.41 22.64 19.88
CA VAL A 279 -2.08 22.93 20.40
C VAL A 279 -1.20 23.36 19.24
N ALA A 280 -0.56 24.51 19.37
CA ALA A 280 0.32 25.06 18.34
C ALA A 280 1.75 25.19 18.86
N ASP A 281 2.73 24.95 17.98
CA ASP A 281 4.15 25.22 18.18
C ASP A 281 4.88 25.29 16.83
N ALA A 282 5.96 26.06 16.78
CA ALA A 282 6.87 26.18 15.63
C ALA A 282 6.16 26.40 14.27
N GLY A 283 5.08 27.16 14.24
CA GLY A 283 4.33 27.47 13.00
C GLY A 283 3.33 26.41 12.56
N VAL A 284 3.21 25.29 13.28
CA VAL A 284 2.20 24.26 13.02
C VAL A 284 1.21 24.13 14.17
N SER A 285 0.02 23.62 13.89
CA SER A 285 -1.04 23.43 14.89
C SER A 285 -1.69 22.05 14.73
N ALA A 286 -1.90 21.37 15.85
CA ALA A 286 -2.69 20.14 15.91
C ALA A 286 -4.08 20.44 16.49
N ARG A 287 -5.10 20.15 15.73
CA ARG A 287 -6.49 20.38 16.07
C ARG A 287 -7.06 19.17 16.82
N VAL A 288 -7.82 19.40 17.88
CA VAL A 288 -8.46 18.34 18.67
C VAL A 288 -9.67 17.79 17.91
N LEU A 289 -9.71 16.46 17.78
CA LEU A 289 -10.88 15.67 17.38
C LEU A 289 -11.27 14.82 18.60
N HIS A 290 -12.34 15.19 19.27
CA HIS A 290 -12.77 14.57 20.51
C HIS A 290 -13.78 13.45 20.25
N VAL A 291 -13.45 12.23 20.67
CA VAL A 291 -14.33 11.06 20.65
C VAL A 291 -15.33 11.14 21.80
N GLY A 292 -16.60 11.10 21.48
CA GLY A 292 -17.72 11.33 22.41
C GLY A 292 -18.27 12.76 22.38
N GLY A 293 -17.66 13.67 21.59
CA GLY A 293 -18.13 15.04 21.42
C GLY A 293 -18.22 15.44 19.94
N ASP A 294 -17.08 15.47 19.23
CA ASP A 294 -17.05 15.83 17.83
C ASP A 294 -17.44 14.65 16.94
N VAL A 295 -17.04 13.43 17.34
CA VAL A 295 -17.40 12.16 16.70
C VAL A 295 -17.87 11.14 17.76
N GLU A 296 -18.76 10.24 17.35
CA GLU A 296 -19.28 9.18 18.20
C GLU A 296 -18.73 7.82 17.70
N ASP A 297 -18.10 7.05 18.59
CA ASP A 297 -17.65 5.68 18.35
C ASP A 297 -18.78 4.71 18.80
N ALA A 298 -19.86 4.68 18.03
CA ALA A 298 -21.07 3.95 18.41
C ALA A 298 -20.87 2.44 18.57
N GLU A 299 -19.93 1.87 17.82
CA GLU A 299 -19.60 0.43 17.87
C GLU A 299 -18.41 0.10 18.80
N GLY A 300 -17.74 1.11 19.35
CA GLY A 300 -16.53 0.92 20.17
C GLY A 300 -15.31 0.43 19.41
N LEU A 301 -15.37 0.37 18.09
CA LEU A 301 -14.29 -0.16 17.23
C LEU A 301 -13.10 0.78 17.16
N LEU A 302 -13.32 2.10 17.19
CA LEU A 302 -12.24 3.06 17.25
C LEU A 302 -11.44 2.92 18.54
N ALA A 303 -12.13 2.90 19.69
CA ALA A 303 -11.49 2.71 20.99
C ALA A 303 -10.75 1.36 21.08
N GLN A 304 -11.34 0.30 20.53
CA GLN A 304 -10.70 -1.02 20.49
C GLN A 304 -9.41 -1.02 19.65
N ARG A 305 -9.43 -0.45 18.43
CA ARG A 305 -8.29 -0.42 17.49
C ARG A 305 -7.14 0.44 18.01
N TYR A 306 -7.47 1.54 18.70
CA TYR A 306 -6.51 2.52 19.19
C TYR A 306 -6.15 2.35 20.67
N ASP A 307 -6.62 1.30 21.36
CA ASP A 307 -6.51 1.18 22.83
C ASP A 307 -6.91 2.49 23.53
N GLY A 308 -8.03 3.07 23.00
CA GLY A 308 -8.55 4.39 23.37
C GLY A 308 -9.26 4.34 24.72
N ARG A 309 -8.53 4.53 25.79
CA ARG A 309 -9.05 4.66 27.18
C ARG A 309 -9.27 6.13 27.51
N SER A 310 -10.04 6.40 28.58
CA SER A 310 -10.21 7.76 29.08
C SER A 310 -8.85 8.46 29.29
N GLY A 311 -8.66 9.62 28.68
CA GLY A 311 -7.42 10.41 28.71
C GLY A 311 -6.44 10.10 27.57
N THR A 312 -6.63 9.02 26.80
CA THR A 312 -5.73 8.68 25.69
C THR A 312 -5.77 9.74 24.61
N ILE A 313 -4.58 10.16 24.15
CA ILE A 313 -4.38 11.15 23.07
C ILE A 313 -3.44 10.54 22.02
N TYR A 314 -3.79 10.71 20.75
CA TYR A 314 -2.93 10.42 19.60
C TYR A 314 -2.61 11.71 18.86
N LEU A 315 -1.35 11.93 18.49
CA LEU A 315 -0.96 12.93 17.51
C LEU A 315 -0.85 12.24 16.16
N ILE A 316 -1.67 12.70 15.22
CA ILE A 316 -1.76 12.17 13.85
C ILE A 316 -1.19 13.22 12.89
N ARG A 317 -0.32 12.79 11.99
CA ARG A 317 0.31 13.60 10.93
C ARG A 317 -0.67 13.88 9.79
N PRO A 318 -0.36 14.87 8.91
CA PRO A 318 -1.17 15.15 7.72
C PRO A 318 -1.35 13.96 6.78
N ASP A 319 -0.35 13.06 6.68
CA ASP A 319 -0.38 11.81 5.92
C ASP A 319 -0.98 10.62 6.72
N GLN A 320 -1.81 10.93 7.72
CA GLN A 320 -2.54 9.97 8.54
C GLN A 320 -1.66 8.89 9.21
N HIS A 321 -0.42 9.23 9.56
CA HIS A 321 0.42 8.38 10.40
C HIS A 321 0.41 8.87 11.85
N VAL A 322 0.42 7.91 12.78
CA VAL A 322 0.59 8.20 14.21
C VAL A 322 2.01 8.71 14.44
N ALA A 323 2.15 9.94 14.94
CA ALA A 323 3.45 10.51 15.31
C ALA A 323 3.79 10.26 16.79
N ALA A 324 2.77 10.26 17.64
CA ALA A 324 2.90 10.09 19.08
C ALA A 324 1.59 9.65 19.70
N ARG A 325 1.65 9.11 20.93
CA ARG A 325 0.46 8.80 21.74
C ARG A 325 0.78 8.87 23.22
N TRP A 326 -0.22 9.26 24.03
CA TRP A 326 -0.08 9.42 25.47
C TRP A 326 -1.35 8.95 26.20
N ARG A 327 -1.24 8.68 27.51
CA ARG A 327 -2.37 8.34 28.38
C ARG A 327 -3.03 9.55 29.02
N SER A 328 -2.46 10.74 28.81
CA SER A 328 -3.00 12.02 29.33
C SER A 328 -2.70 13.15 28.38
N PHE A 329 -3.54 14.18 28.41
CA PHE A 329 -3.33 15.42 27.66
C PHE A 329 -2.29 16.30 28.36
N GLU A 330 -1.11 16.41 27.77
CA GLU A 330 -0.02 17.25 28.26
C GLU A 330 0.47 18.18 27.14
N ALA A 331 0.05 19.43 27.16
CA ALA A 331 0.37 20.40 26.09
C ALA A 331 1.88 20.55 25.83
N GLY A 332 2.72 20.44 26.86
CA GLY A 332 4.18 20.48 26.73
C GLY A 332 4.75 19.34 25.90
N LYS A 333 4.30 18.10 26.17
CA LYS A 333 4.71 16.91 25.40
C LYS A 333 4.21 16.98 23.96
N ILE A 334 2.98 17.47 23.75
CA ILE A 334 2.38 17.63 22.42
C ILE A 334 3.17 18.65 21.60
N ARG A 335 3.56 19.80 22.20
CA ARG A 335 4.41 20.80 21.53
C ARG A 335 5.77 20.22 21.13
N ALA A 336 6.44 19.50 22.03
CA ALA A 336 7.70 18.84 21.72
C ALA A 336 7.57 17.82 20.58
N ALA A 337 6.47 17.06 20.54
CA ALA A 337 6.19 16.13 19.47
C ALA A 337 5.89 16.85 18.15
N LEU A 338 5.18 17.99 18.14
CA LEU A 338 4.96 18.80 16.95
C LEU A 338 6.27 19.32 16.35
N ARG A 339 7.20 19.84 17.19
CA ARG A 339 8.54 20.23 16.72
C ARG A 339 9.27 19.08 16.08
N ARG A 340 9.27 17.92 16.72
CA ARG A 340 9.87 16.69 16.16
C ARG A 340 9.24 16.29 14.83
N CYS A 341 7.91 16.36 14.70
CA CYS A 341 7.20 16.04 13.46
C CYS A 341 7.63 16.91 12.27
N ILE A 342 8.11 18.11 12.51
CA ILE A 342 8.57 19.03 11.45
C ILE A 342 10.10 19.16 11.43
N ALA A 343 10.82 18.29 12.14
CA ALA A 343 12.28 18.26 12.24
C ALA A 343 12.87 19.60 12.71
N VAL A 344 12.22 20.24 13.69
CA VAL A 344 12.69 21.45 14.39
C VAL A 344 12.96 21.06 15.84
N ASP A 345 14.19 21.21 16.29
CA ASP A 345 14.63 20.94 17.68
C ASP A 345 14.23 22.07 18.65
#